data_bae71762d08917a2d611d569e43c960c
#
_entry.id   bae71762d08917a2d611d569e43c960c
#
_cell.length_a   1.000
_cell.length_b   1.000
_cell.length_c   1.000
_cell.angle_alpha   90.00
_cell.angle_beta   90.00
_cell.angle_gamma   90.00
#
_symmetry.space_group_name_H-M   'P 1'
#
loop_
_entity.id
_entity.type
_entity.pdbx_description
1 polymer ?
#
loop_
_entity_poly.entity_id
_entity_poly.type
_entity_poly.pdbx_seq_one_letter_code
_entity_poly.pdbx_strand_id
1 'polypeptide(L)'
;RSRGLGDVYKRQLEGFCSENEWQRAYNEINEFEKELSDWGAVIIKFWVQIDKDTQLARFEERQNTPEKQWKITDEDWRNREKWDLYETAVNEMLKKTNTTYAPWHVLESNDKKYARIKALKIVIDAIEAALDNKTNKK
;
A
#
# COMPACT_ATOMS: atom_id res chain seq x y z
N ARG A 1 -3.35 18.83 2.91
CA ARG A 1 -3.57 17.82 1.84
C ARG A 1 -2.78 16.58 2.20
N SER A 2 -3.47 15.47 2.46
CA SER A 2 -2.83 14.18 2.64
C SER A 2 -2.21 13.75 1.31
N ARG A 3 -0.89 13.70 1.23
CA ARG A 3 -0.16 13.14 0.10
C ARG A 3 0.28 11.73 0.46
N GLY A 4 -0.68 10.81 0.50
CA GLY A 4 -0.37 9.41 0.74
C GLY A 4 0.29 8.75 -0.48
N LEU A 5 1.00 7.65 -0.25
CA LEU A 5 1.64 6.86 -1.31
C LEU A 5 0.66 6.46 -2.43
N GLY A 6 -0.60 6.15 -2.06
CA GLY A 6 -1.65 5.84 -3.02
C GLY A 6 -2.02 7.00 -3.96
N ASP A 7 -1.90 8.23 -3.50
CA ASP A 7 -2.16 9.42 -4.31
C ASP A 7 -1.05 9.66 -5.35
N VAL A 8 0.20 9.39 -4.98
CA VAL A 8 1.36 9.59 -5.85
C VAL A 8 1.29 8.70 -7.10
N TYR A 9 1.11 7.40 -6.93
CA TYR A 9 1.08 6.50 -8.10
C TYR A 9 -0.17 6.70 -8.96
N LYS A 10 -1.31 7.07 -8.39
CA LYS A 10 -2.52 7.41 -9.15
C LYS A 10 -2.30 8.63 -10.03
N ARG A 11 -1.72 9.69 -9.50
CA ARG A 11 -1.42 10.91 -10.28
C ARG A 11 -0.43 10.66 -11.40
N GLN A 12 0.55 9.81 -11.18
CA GLN A 12 1.50 9.37 -12.20
C GLN A 12 0.78 8.71 -13.39
N LEU A 13 -0.17 7.82 -13.11
CA LEU A 13 -0.92 7.09 -14.13
C LEU A 13 -1.93 7.94 -14.89
N GLU A 14 -2.52 8.91 -14.21
CA GLU A 14 -3.50 9.83 -14.79
C GLU A 14 -2.84 11.04 -15.48
N GLY A 15 -1.50 11.14 -15.44
CA GLY A 15 -0.75 12.22 -16.07
C GLY A 15 -0.91 13.59 -15.40
N PHE A 16 -1.38 13.63 -14.12
CA PHE A 16 -1.59 14.88 -13.39
C PHE A 16 -0.34 15.47 -12.74
N CYS A 17 0.78 14.78 -12.81
CA CYS A 17 2.06 15.27 -12.33
C CYS A 17 3.21 14.85 -13.23
N SER A 18 4.27 15.66 -13.26
CA SER A 18 5.49 15.37 -14.00
C SER A 18 6.35 14.33 -13.31
N GLU A 19 7.30 13.73 -14.02
CA GLU A 19 8.24 12.77 -13.46
C GLU A 19 9.00 13.34 -12.27
N ASN A 20 9.46 14.57 -12.35
CA ASN A 20 10.16 15.25 -11.26
C ASN A 20 9.29 15.40 -10.01
N GLU A 21 8.00 15.64 -10.18
CA GLU A 21 7.07 15.82 -9.07
C GLU A 21 6.83 14.52 -8.30
N TRP A 22 6.66 13.38 -8.98
CA TRP A 22 6.46 12.13 -8.24
C TRP A 22 7.76 11.59 -7.63
N GLN A 23 8.92 11.79 -8.27
CA GLN A 23 10.21 11.45 -7.68
C GLN A 23 10.47 12.25 -6.39
N ARG A 24 10.17 13.56 -6.45
CA ARG A 24 10.22 14.42 -5.27
C ARG A 24 9.24 13.97 -4.18
N ALA A 25 8.03 13.56 -4.56
CA ALA A 25 7.04 13.07 -3.60
C ALA A 25 7.51 11.80 -2.88
N TYR A 26 8.19 10.89 -3.54
CA TYR A 26 8.78 9.71 -2.88
C TYR A 26 9.83 10.09 -1.85
N ASN A 27 10.70 11.03 -2.16
CA ASN A 27 11.71 11.53 -1.23
C ASN A 27 11.07 12.22 -0.01
N GLU A 28 10.07 13.07 -0.23
CA GLU A 28 9.33 13.76 0.84
C GLU A 28 8.63 12.76 1.76
N ILE A 29 8.04 11.70 1.21
CA ILE A 29 7.42 10.63 1.98
C ILE A 29 8.45 9.89 2.83
N ASN A 30 9.59 9.54 2.27
CA ASN A 30 10.67 8.86 2.98
C ASN A 30 11.21 9.72 4.14
N GLU A 31 11.39 11.02 3.92
CA GLU A 31 11.82 11.96 4.96
C GLU A 31 10.79 12.08 6.08
N PHE A 32 9.51 12.19 5.73
CA PHE A 32 8.41 12.25 6.69
C PHE A 32 8.34 10.97 7.54
N GLU A 33 8.42 9.81 6.91
CA GLU A 33 8.44 8.52 7.62
C GLU A 33 9.66 8.37 8.52
N LYS A 34 10.82 8.89 8.08
CA LYS A 34 12.03 8.90 8.91
C LYS A 34 11.87 9.77 10.14
N GLU A 35 11.31 10.96 10.01
CA GLU A 35 11.02 11.84 11.14
C GLU A 35 10.10 11.17 12.16
N LEU A 36 9.04 10.51 11.70
CA LEU A 36 8.14 9.76 12.56
C LEU A 36 8.85 8.61 13.27
N SER A 37 9.70 7.86 12.56
CA SER A 37 10.48 6.78 13.12
C SER A 37 11.47 7.28 14.17
N ASP A 38 12.17 8.39 13.91
CA ASP A 38 13.09 9.03 14.84
C ASP A 38 12.38 9.52 16.10
N TRP A 39 11.13 9.96 15.97
CA TRP A 39 10.28 10.33 17.10
C TRP A 39 9.83 9.12 17.95
N GLY A 40 9.94 7.91 17.45
CA GLY A 40 9.60 6.68 18.14
C GLY A 40 8.38 5.95 17.60
N ALA A 41 7.83 6.37 16.48
CA ALA A 41 6.73 5.67 15.83
C ALA A 41 7.20 4.36 15.19
N VAL A 42 6.39 3.34 15.29
CA VAL A 42 6.55 2.07 14.55
C VAL A 42 5.72 2.17 13.28
N ILE A 43 6.39 2.21 12.14
CA ILE A 43 5.72 2.38 10.83
C ILE A 43 5.70 1.04 10.12
N ILE A 44 4.50 0.59 9.79
CA ILE A 44 4.27 -0.65 9.05
C ILE A 44 3.46 -0.31 7.81
N LYS A 45 3.99 -0.66 6.64
CA LYS A 45 3.31 -0.42 5.37
C LYS A 45 2.90 -1.73 4.75
N PHE A 46 1.63 -1.84 4.36
CA PHE A 46 1.09 -3.00 3.70
C PHE A 46 0.68 -2.67 2.26
N TRP A 47 1.09 -3.54 1.36
CA TRP A 47 0.51 -3.60 0.02
C TRP A 47 -0.36 -4.85 -0.07
N VAL A 48 -1.66 -4.65 -0.28
CA VAL A 48 -2.62 -5.74 -0.41
C VAL A 48 -2.66 -6.16 -1.88
N GLN A 49 -2.08 -7.31 -2.18
CA GLN A 49 -1.96 -7.84 -3.53
C GLN A 49 -3.02 -8.90 -3.81
N ILE A 50 -3.73 -8.75 -4.92
CA ILE A 50 -4.56 -9.79 -5.52
C ILE A 50 -4.16 -9.96 -6.98
N ASP A 51 -4.41 -11.15 -7.56
CA ASP A 51 -4.26 -11.32 -8.99
C ASP A 51 -5.44 -10.73 -9.78
N LYS A 52 -5.24 -10.58 -11.08
CA LYS A 52 -6.23 -9.95 -11.97
C LYS A 52 -7.53 -10.74 -12.04
N ASP A 53 -7.45 -12.06 -12.01
CA ASP A 53 -8.63 -12.95 -12.08
C ASP A 53 -9.44 -12.89 -10.77
N THR A 54 -8.77 -12.87 -9.64
CA THR A 54 -9.41 -12.70 -8.32
C THR A 54 -10.11 -11.33 -8.23
N GLN A 55 -9.51 -10.27 -8.75
CA GLN A 55 -10.13 -8.95 -8.80
C GLN A 55 -11.42 -8.99 -9.62
N LEU A 56 -11.38 -9.60 -10.81
CA LEU A 56 -12.55 -9.72 -11.67
C LEU A 56 -13.68 -10.47 -10.97
N ALA A 57 -13.39 -11.62 -10.38
CA ALA A 57 -14.37 -12.42 -9.65
C ALA A 57 -15.02 -11.63 -8.50
N ARG A 58 -14.25 -10.82 -7.78
CA ARG A 58 -14.78 -9.95 -6.71
C ARG A 58 -15.62 -8.80 -7.24
N PHE A 59 -15.28 -8.24 -8.39
CA PHE A 59 -16.07 -7.19 -9.03
C PHE A 59 -17.42 -7.76 -9.49
N GLU A 60 -17.43 -8.91 -10.13
CA GLU A 60 -18.65 -9.59 -10.56
C GLU A 60 -19.54 -9.97 -9.36
N GLU A 61 -18.95 -10.51 -8.29
CA GLU A 61 -19.70 -10.80 -7.05
C GLU A 61 -20.37 -9.56 -6.48
N ARG A 62 -19.66 -8.43 -6.42
CA ARG A 62 -20.23 -7.17 -5.93
C ARG A 62 -21.33 -6.63 -6.82
N GLN A 63 -21.15 -6.74 -8.13
CA GLN A 63 -22.14 -6.29 -9.11
C GLN A 63 -23.43 -7.12 -9.07
N ASN A 64 -23.31 -8.42 -8.80
CA ASN A 64 -24.43 -9.35 -8.71
C ASN A 64 -25.10 -9.40 -7.32
N THR A 65 -24.52 -8.74 -6.32
CA THR A 65 -25.07 -8.70 -4.95
C THR A 65 -25.65 -7.31 -4.67
N PRO A 66 -26.99 -7.16 -4.55
CA PRO A 66 -27.63 -5.84 -4.41
C PRO A 66 -27.06 -4.97 -3.27
N GLU A 67 -26.76 -5.57 -2.13
CA GLU A 67 -26.24 -4.84 -0.97
C GLU A 67 -24.78 -4.41 -1.14
N LYS A 68 -24.08 -4.91 -2.16
CA LYS A 68 -22.68 -4.62 -2.44
C LYS A 68 -22.44 -3.77 -3.70
N GLN A 69 -23.47 -3.50 -4.49
CA GLN A 69 -23.34 -2.78 -5.77
C GLN A 69 -22.75 -1.38 -5.60
N TRP A 70 -23.06 -0.71 -4.50
CA TRP A 70 -22.52 0.62 -4.20
C TRP A 70 -20.99 0.65 -3.97
N LYS A 71 -20.39 -0.51 -3.77
CA LYS A 71 -18.93 -0.65 -3.53
C LYS A 71 -18.10 -0.75 -4.82
N ILE A 72 -18.76 -0.79 -5.96
CA ILE A 72 -18.10 -0.85 -7.26
C ILE A 72 -18.45 0.41 -8.06
N THR A 73 -17.43 1.00 -8.69
CA THR A 73 -17.56 2.22 -9.48
C THR A 73 -17.00 2.03 -10.89
N ASP A 74 -17.34 2.94 -11.80
CA ASP A 74 -16.74 2.95 -13.14
C ASP A 74 -15.22 3.17 -13.10
N GLU A 75 -14.74 3.86 -12.05
CA GLU A 75 -13.31 4.04 -11.82
C GLU A 75 -12.61 2.71 -11.56
N ASP A 76 -13.23 1.79 -10.82
CA ASP A 76 -12.67 0.46 -10.56
C ASP A 76 -12.46 -0.33 -11.85
N TRP A 77 -13.41 -0.26 -12.78
CA TRP A 77 -13.30 -0.90 -14.09
C TRP A 77 -12.23 -0.24 -14.96
N ARG A 78 -12.15 1.08 -14.98
CA ARG A 78 -11.09 1.81 -15.70
C ARG A 78 -9.70 1.49 -15.15
N ASN A 79 -9.55 1.37 -13.84
CA ASN A 79 -8.31 0.98 -13.20
C ASN A 79 -7.87 -0.42 -13.62
N ARG A 80 -8.82 -1.36 -13.76
CA ARG A 80 -8.56 -2.70 -14.23
C ARG A 80 -8.02 -2.73 -15.68
N GLU A 81 -8.53 -1.88 -16.56
CA GLU A 81 -8.04 -1.77 -17.94
C GLU A 81 -6.57 -1.34 -18.02
N LYS A 82 -6.11 -0.57 -17.03
CA LYS A 82 -4.73 -0.08 -16.91
C LYS A 82 -3.87 -0.95 -15.99
N TRP A 83 -4.21 -2.22 -15.80
CA TRP A 83 -3.54 -3.12 -14.86
C TRP A 83 -2.02 -3.10 -14.98
N ASP A 84 -1.48 -3.25 -16.18
CA ASP A 84 -0.03 -3.33 -16.40
C ASP A 84 0.68 -2.01 -16.04
N LEU A 85 0.04 -0.87 -16.31
CA LEU A 85 0.55 0.45 -15.93
C LEU A 85 0.55 0.62 -14.41
N TYR A 86 -0.52 0.17 -13.74
CA TYR A 86 -0.59 0.16 -12.28
C TYR A 86 0.48 -0.73 -11.67
N GLU A 87 0.68 -1.91 -12.20
CA GLU A 87 1.70 -2.85 -11.73
C GLU A 87 3.10 -2.22 -11.80
N THR A 88 3.44 -1.60 -12.92
CA THR A 88 4.72 -0.89 -13.09
C THR A 88 4.88 0.25 -12.09
N ALA A 89 3.87 1.08 -11.93
CA ALA A 89 3.89 2.22 -11.01
C ALA A 89 3.97 1.77 -9.54
N VAL A 90 3.27 0.71 -9.18
CA VAL A 90 3.31 0.13 -7.83
C VAL A 90 4.69 -0.46 -7.54
N ASN A 91 5.28 -1.19 -8.47
CA ASN A 91 6.63 -1.74 -8.31
C ASN A 91 7.66 -0.64 -8.11
N GLU A 92 7.55 0.46 -8.84
CA GLU A 92 8.41 1.63 -8.63
C GLU A 92 8.20 2.25 -7.25
N MET A 93 6.97 2.48 -6.84
CA MET A 93 6.64 3.00 -5.51
C MET A 93 7.21 2.13 -4.40
N LEU A 94 6.99 0.82 -4.47
CA LEU A 94 7.51 -0.14 -3.49
C LEU A 94 9.04 -0.08 -3.41
N LYS A 95 9.72 -0.03 -4.56
CA LYS A 95 11.17 0.04 -4.64
C LYS A 95 11.72 1.36 -4.08
N LYS A 96 11.11 2.49 -4.43
CA LYS A 96 11.58 3.83 -4.06
C LYS A 96 11.29 4.22 -2.61
N THR A 97 10.29 3.62 -1.99
CA THR A 97 9.84 3.95 -0.64
C THR A 97 10.02 2.81 0.36
N ASN A 98 10.71 1.73 -0.03
CA ASN A 98 11.06 0.65 0.90
C ASN A 98 12.33 1.04 1.67
N THR A 99 12.17 1.32 2.94
CA THR A 99 13.26 1.75 3.82
C THR A 99 13.37 0.85 5.05
N THR A 100 14.51 0.87 5.73
CA THR A 100 14.73 0.05 6.94
C THR A 100 13.85 0.49 8.11
N TYR A 101 13.51 1.78 8.19
CA TYR A 101 12.66 2.36 9.24
C TYR A 101 11.17 2.28 8.94
N ALA A 102 10.78 2.03 7.69
CA ALA A 102 9.39 1.89 7.24
C ALA A 102 9.30 0.91 6.06
N PRO A 103 9.52 -0.39 6.31
CA PRO A 103 9.52 -1.40 5.24
C PRO A 103 8.11 -1.71 4.74
N TRP A 104 8.04 -2.06 3.46
CA TRP A 104 6.83 -2.59 2.86
C TRP A 104 6.67 -4.09 3.14
N HIS A 105 5.44 -4.48 3.40
CA HIS A 105 5.02 -5.88 3.50
C HIS A 105 3.93 -6.16 2.47
N VAL A 106 4.17 -7.11 1.58
CA VAL A 106 3.18 -7.53 0.59
C VAL A 106 2.27 -8.58 1.23
N LEU A 107 0.97 -8.30 1.24
CA LEU A 107 -0.06 -9.22 1.70
C LEU A 107 -0.75 -9.85 0.50
N GLU A 108 -0.52 -11.13 0.27
CA GLU A 108 -1.23 -11.90 -0.75
C GLU A 108 -2.68 -12.11 -0.27
N SER A 109 -3.63 -11.43 -0.90
CA SER A 109 -5.02 -11.35 -0.44
C SER A 109 -6.02 -12.09 -1.35
N ASN A 110 -5.57 -13.05 -2.15
CA ASN A 110 -6.47 -13.97 -2.82
C ASN A 110 -7.29 -14.74 -1.77
N ASP A 111 -6.66 -15.18 -0.69
CA ASP A 111 -7.32 -15.61 0.54
C ASP A 111 -7.31 -14.48 1.58
N LYS A 112 -8.49 -13.96 1.88
CA LYS A 112 -8.66 -12.85 2.82
C LYS A 112 -8.29 -13.22 4.26
N LYS A 113 -8.54 -14.46 4.67
CA LYS A 113 -8.21 -14.94 6.02
C LYS A 113 -6.70 -15.03 6.20
N TYR A 114 -6.02 -15.58 5.22
CA TYR A 114 -4.56 -15.64 5.20
C TYR A 114 -3.94 -14.24 5.32
N ALA A 115 -4.40 -13.29 4.50
CA ALA A 115 -3.89 -11.92 4.52
C ALA A 115 -4.09 -11.24 5.87
N ARG A 116 -5.25 -11.43 6.51
CA ARG A 116 -5.54 -10.88 7.84
C ARG A 116 -4.62 -11.45 8.92
N ILE A 117 -4.41 -12.76 8.92
CA ILE A 117 -3.51 -13.41 9.87
C ILE A 117 -2.07 -12.97 9.66
N LYS A 118 -1.62 -12.92 8.41
CA LYS A 118 -0.28 -12.42 8.07
C LYS A 118 -0.07 -10.99 8.54
N ALA A 119 -1.03 -10.10 8.31
CA ALA A 119 -0.97 -8.72 8.75
C ALA A 119 -0.86 -8.60 10.28
N LEU A 120 -1.68 -9.35 11.02
CA LEU A 120 -1.63 -9.38 12.48
C LEU A 120 -0.28 -9.86 13.02
N LYS A 121 0.27 -10.91 12.43
CA LYS A 121 1.61 -11.43 12.82
C LYS A 121 2.70 -10.38 12.58
N ILE A 122 2.68 -9.71 11.44
CA ILE A 122 3.65 -8.65 11.11
C ILE A 122 3.56 -7.51 12.12
N VAL A 123 2.36 -7.09 12.48
CA VAL A 123 2.16 -6.02 13.49
C VAL A 123 2.69 -6.44 14.85
N ILE A 124 2.36 -7.65 15.30
CA ILE A 124 2.83 -8.17 16.59
C ILE A 124 4.36 -8.23 16.61
N ASP A 125 4.99 -8.81 15.60
CA ASP A 125 6.44 -8.92 15.51
C ASP A 125 7.12 -7.54 15.52
N ALA A 126 6.56 -6.57 14.81
CA ALA A 126 7.09 -5.21 14.78
C ALA A 126 6.99 -4.50 16.15
N ILE A 127 5.89 -4.69 16.85
CA ILE A 127 5.71 -4.13 18.20
C ILE A 127 6.65 -4.79 19.20
N GLU A 128 6.77 -6.09 19.16
CA GLU A 128 7.71 -6.84 20.02
C GLU A 128 9.16 -6.39 19.79
N ALA A 129 9.58 -6.27 18.53
CA ALA A 129 10.92 -5.78 18.18
C ALA A 129 11.16 -4.35 18.70
N ALA A 130 10.18 -3.47 18.60
CA ALA A 130 10.27 -2.10 19.11
C ALA A 130 10.36 -2.04 20.64
N LEU A 131 9.64 -2.89 21.35
CA LEU A 131 9.70 -3.00 22.81
C LEU A 131 11.03 -3.56 23.29
N ASP A 132 11.56 -4.59 22.65
CA ASP A 132 12.87 -5.17 22.96
C ASP A 132 13.99 -4.14 22.76
N ASN A 133 13.96 -3.36 21.71
CA ASN A 133 14.92 -2.29 21.47
C ASN A 133 14.88 -1.19 22.54
N LYS A 134 13.70 -0.87 23.08
CA LYS A 134 13.56 0.08 24.20
C LYS A 134 14.14 -0.48 25.51
N THR A 135 13.94 -1.76 25.75
CA THR A 135 14.45 -2.45 26.96
C THR A 135 15.98 -2.55 26.93
N ASN A 136 16.58 -2.79 25.77
CA ASN A 136 18.05 -2.92 25.64
C ASN A 136 18.80 -1.57 25.65
N LYS A 137 18.10 -0.43 25.56
CA LYS A 137 18.68 0.92 25.66
C LYS A 137 18.71 1.50 27.08
N LYS A 138 18.23 0.75 28.03
CA LYS A 138 18.37 1.04 29.46
C LYS A 138 19.59 0.33 30.00
#